data_63831036c5fe729b1085e22832740749
#
_entry.id   63831036c5fe729b1085e22832740749
#
_cell.length_a   1.000
_cell.length_b   1.000
_cell.length_c   1.000
_cell.angle_alpha   90.00
_cell.angle_beta   90.00
_cell.angle_gamma   90.00
#
_symmetry.space_group_name_H-M   'P 1'
#
loop_
_entity.id
_entity.type
_entity.pdbx_description
1 polymer ?
#
loop_
_entity_poly.entity_id
_entity_poly.type
_entity_poly.pdbx_seq_one_letter_code
_entity_poly.pdbx_strand_id
1 'polypeptide(L)'
;VGTAVGFSAILMAEYDPVPCQITTIENYEKRIPIARENFKRAGKEAQIALLEGDAAEVLKTLEGSYDFIFMDAAKGQYIHFLPEILRLLAKDGVLVSDNVLQDGDVIESRFAVTRRNRTIHKRMREYLYTLTHSEELVTAVLPVGDGITLSTRR
;
A
#
# COMPACT_ATOMS: atom_id res chain seq x y z
N VAL A 1 -1.84 -3.09 2.08
CA VAL A 1 -2.97 -3.18 1.15
C VAL A 1 -2.50 -3.83 -0.14
N GLY A 2 -3.18 -4.91 -0.57
CA GLY A 2 -2.72 -5.77 -1.67
C GLY A 2 -1.97 -6.99 -1.15
N THR A 3 -2.69 -8.07 -0.83
CA THR A 3 -2.10 -9.30 -0.28
C THR A 3 -1.39 -10.13 -1.33
N ALA A 4 -1.94 -10.17 -2.54
CA ALA A 4 -1.55 -11.10 -3.60
C ALA A 4 -1.50 -12.55 -3.07
N VAL A 5 -0.35 -13.20 -3.12
CA VAL A 5 -0.16 -14.56 -2.58
C VAL A 5 0.39 -14.58 -1.14
N GLY A 6 0.50 -13.42 -0.50
CA GLY A 6 0.90 -13.27 0.90
C GLY A 6 2.39 -13.10 1.16
N PHE A 7 3.21 -12.97 0.11
CA PHE A 7 4.68 -12.91 0.27
C PHE A 7 5.14 -11.75 1.16
N SER A 8 4.72 -10.52 0.86
CA SER A 8 5.13 -9.33 1.63
C SER A 8 4.66 -9.40 3.09
N ALA A 9 3.44 -9.90 3.34
CA ALA A 9 2.92 -10.05 4.69
C ALA A 9 3.73 -11.08 5.51
N ILE A 10 4.09 -12.22 4.90
CA ILE A 10 4.92 -13.24 5.53
C ILE A 10 6.32 -12.68 5.83
N LEU A 11 6.90 -11.96 4.87
CA LEU A 11 8.23 -11.37 5.03
C LEU A 11 8.26 -10.36 6.18
N MET A 12 7.26 -9.48 6.26
CA MET A 12 7.12 -8.55 7.38
C MET A 12 6.96 -9.28 8.71
N ALA A 13 6.12 -10.31 8.78
CA ALA A 13 5.92 -11.12 9.97
C ALA A 13 7.17 -11.90 10.42
N GLU A 14 8.05 -12.24 9.49
CA GLU A 14 9.29 -12.99 9.79
C GLU A 14 10.40 -12.10 10.31
N TYR A 15 10.54 -10.89 9.75
CA TYR A 15 11.67 -10.01 10.05
C TYR A 15 11.35 -8.87 11.00
N ASP A 16 10.12 -8.80 11.51
CA ASP A 16 9.78 -7.81 12.52
C ASP A 16 10.55 -8.12 13.84
N PRO A 17 11.32 -7.16 14.36
CA PRO A 17 12.06 -7.34 15.61
C PRO A 17 11.16 -7.47 16.84
N VAL A 18 9.88 -7.06 16.73
CA VAL A 18 8.87 -7.18 17.78
C VAL A 18 7.65 -7.89 17.19
N PRO A 19 7.08 -8.91 17.86
CA PRO A 19 5.89 -9.57 17.36
C PRO A 19 4.78 -8.58 17.01
N CYS A 20 4.49 -8.43 15.71
CA CYS A 20 3.48 -7.53 15.20
C CYS A 20 2.20 -8.28 14.82
N GLN A 21 1.09 -7.56 14.74
CA GLN A 21 -0.14 -8.04 14.12
C GLN A 21 -0.27 -7.38 12.74
N ILE A 22 -0.46 -8.19 11.71
CA ILE A 22 -0.56 -7.72 10.33
C ILE A 22 -1.99 -7.89 9.84
N THR A 23 -2.59 -6.80 9.38
CA THR A 23 -3.86 -6.82 8.63
C THR A 23 -3.55 -6.63 7.16
N THR A 24 -4.02 -7.53 6.31
CA THR A 24 -3.84 -7.47 4.86
C THR A 24 -5.15 -7.65 4.12
N ILE A 25 -5.30 -7.00 2.95
CA ILE A 25 -6.57 -6.93 2.20
C ILE A 25 -6.37 -7.48 0.79
N GLU A 26 -7.27 -8.36 0.37
CA GLU A 26 -7.31 -8.92 -0.99
C GLU A 26 -8.75 -9.09 -1.48
N ASN A 27 -9.01 -8.74 -2.73
CA ASN A 27 -10.33 -8.90 -3.34
C ASN A 27 -10.36 -9.96 -4.45
N TYR A 28 -9.22 -10.49 -4.87
CA TYR A 28 -9.18 -11.47 -5.94
C TYR A 28 -9.35 -12.89 -5.40
N GLU A 29 -10.55 -13.43 -5.54
CA GLU A 29 -10.97 -14.73 -5.00
C GLU A 29 -9.99 -15.89 -5.26
N LYS A 30 -9.28 -15.88 -6.39
CA LYS A 30 -8.31 -16.94 -6.71
C LYS A 30 -7.01 -16.85 -5.92
N ARG A 31 -6.65 -15.65 -5.43
CA ARG A 31 -5.43 -15.44 -4.63
C ARG A 31 -5.64 -15.69 -3.14
N ILE A 32 -6.84 -15.44 -2.65
CA ILE A 32 -7.20 -15.59 -1.24
C ILE A 32 -6.85 -16.97 -0.68
N PRO A 33 -7.30 -18.11 -1.27
CA PRO A 33 -6.96 -19.43 -0.75
C PRO A 33 -5.44 -19.73 -0.82
N ILE A 34 -4.76 -19.20 -1.83
CA ILE A 34 -3.31 -19.35 -1.96
C ILE A 34 -2.59 -18.61 -0.84
N ALA A 35 -2.99 -17.37 -0.56
CA ALA A 35 -2.42 -16.58 0.52
C ALA A 35 -2.64 -17.25 1.90
N ARG A 36 -3.85 -17.75 2.17
CA ARG A 36 -4.16 -18.48 3.42
C ARG A 36 -3.28 -19.72 3.58
N GLU A 37 -3.12 -20.52 2.53
CA GLU A 37 -2.25 -21.70 2.55
C GLU A 37 -0.78 -21.32 2.77
N ASN A 38 -0.31 -20.23 2.16
CA ASN A 38 1.04 -19.73 2.37
C ASN A 38 1.27 -19.25 3.81
N PHE A 39 0.29 -18.56 4.43
CA PHE A 39 0.36 -18.16 5.84
C PHE A 39 0.48 -19.37 6.75
N LYS A 40 -0.32 -20.41 6.48
CA LYS A 40 -0.29 -21.68 7.22
C LYS A 40 1.08 -22.37 7.10
N ARG A 41 1.58 -22.50 5.87
CA ARG A 41 2.90 -23.12 5.62
C ARG A 41 4.05 -22.34 6.29
N ALA A 42 3.91 -21.01 6.40
CA ALA A 42 4.88 -20.16 7.08
C ALA A 42 4.68 -20.13 8.62
N GLY A 43 3.60 -20.74 9.16
CA GLY A 43 3.30 -20.70 10.59
C GLY A 43 2.91 -19.32 11.10
N LYS A 44 2.35 -18.45 10.22
CA LYS A 44 2.02 -17.04 10.50
C LYS A 44 0.53 -16.75 10.58
N GLU A 45 -0.33 -17.78 10.60
CA GLU A 45 -1.79 -17.62 10.62
C GLU A 45 -2.31 -16.83 11.84
N ALA A 46 -1.66 -16.99 13.00
CA ALA A 46 -2.03 -16.25 14.20
C ALA A 46 -1.61 -14.78 14.19
N GLN A 47 -0.68 -14.43 13.30
CA GLN A 47 -0.08 -13.10 13.21
C GLN A 47 -0.63 -12.28 12.05
N ILE A 48 -1.16 -12.93 10.99
CA ILE A 48 -1.63 -12.30 9.78
C ILE A 48 -3.14 -12.48 9.61
N ALA A 49 -3.89 -11.40 9.74
CA ALA A 49 -5.33 -11.36 9.45
C ALA A 49 -5.56 -10.95 7.98
N LEU A 50 -6.11 -11.86 7.17
CA LEU A 50 -6.53 -11.58 5.80
C LEU A 50 -7.99 -11.15 5.76
N LEU A 51 -8.23 -9.93 5.34
CA LEU A 51 -9.56 -9.38 5.07
C LEU A 51 -9.88 -9.49 3.58
N GLU A 52 -11.02 -10.10 3.28
CA GLU A 52 -11.48 -10.32 1.91
C GLU A 52 -12.42 -9.18 1.50
N GLY A 53 -12.14 -8.54 0.37
CA GLY A 53 -13.00 -7.51 -0.18
C GLY A 53 -12.27 -6.38 -0.88
N ASP A 54 -13.05 -5.45 -1.41
CA ASP A 54 -12.51 -4.23 -2.02
C ASP A 54 -11.86 -3.34 -0.97
N ALA A 55 -10.61 -2.96 -1.23
CA ALA A 55 -9.83 -2.18 -0.26
C ALA A 55 -10.49 -0.81 0.06
N ALA A 56 -11.20 -0.19 -0.90
CA ALA A 56 -11.91 1.07 -0.65
C ALA A 56 -13.03 0.92 0.39
N GLU A 57 -13.67 -0.24 0.45
CA GLU A 57 -14.72 -0.51 1.43
C GLU A 57 -14.13 -1.05 2.74
N VAL A 58 -13.19 -1.98 2.65
CA VAL A 58 -12.58 -2.59 3.85
C VAL A 58 -11.85 -1.54 4.69
N LEU A 59 -11.08 -0.63 4.07
CA LEU A 59 -10.36 0.44 4.80
C LEU A 59 -11.29 1.31 5.65
N LYS A 60 -12.51 1.58 5.21
CA LYS A 60 -13.50 2.36 5.96
C LYS A 60 -13.98 1.67 7.25
N THR A 61 -13.94 0.34 7.27
CA THR A 61 -14.40 -0.47 8.41
C THR A 61 -13.32 -0.72 9.45
N LEU A 62 -12.05 -0.45 9.10
CA LEU A 62 -10.95 -0.64 10.03
C LEU A 62 -10.95 0.43 11.11
N GLU A 63 -10.70 0.01 12.33
CA GLU A 63 -10.56 0.87 13.50
C GLU A 63 -9.14 0.77 14.08
N GLY A 64 -8.80 1.71 14.95
CA GLY A 64 -7.49 1.77 15.57
C GLY A 64 -6.46 2.49 14.73
N SER A 65 -5.18 2.22 14.99
CA SER A 65 -4.05 2.83 14.29
C SER A 65 -2.98 1.79 13.96
N TYR A 66 -2.23 2.05 12.91
CA TYR A 66 -1.15 1.22 12.42
C TYR A 66 0.16 2.01 12.42
N ASP A 67 1.21 1.44 13.02
CA ASP A 67 2.55 2.05 13.05
C ASP A 67 3.23 1.96 11.68
N PHE A 68 2.84 0.98 10.87
CA PHE A 68 3.35 0.78 9.52
C PHE A 68 2.22 0.41 8.55
N ILE A 69 2.16 1.10 7.43
CA ILE A 69 1.23 0.77 6.34
C ILE A 69 2.03 0.58 5.05
N PHE A 70 1.91 -0.60 4.43
CA PHE A 70 2.45 -0.90 3.11
C PHE A 70 1.33 -0.90 2.06
N MET A 71 1.47 -0.07 1.06
CA MET A 71 0.50 0.07 -0.03
C MET A 71 1.09 -0.43 -1.33
N ASP A 72 0.64 -1.60 -1.78
CA ASP A 72 0.95 -2.22 -3.06
C ASP A 72 -0.34 -2.79 -3.67
N ALA A 73 -1.15 -1.92 -4.22
CA ALA A 73 -2.45 -2.22 -4.80
C ALA A 73 -2.56 -1.65 -6.21
N ALA A 74 -3.79 -1.58 -6.75
CA ALA A 74 -4.05 -0.95 -8.03
C ALA A 74 -3.68 0.55 -8.00
N LYS A 75 -2.66 0.95 -8.75
CA LYS A 75 -2.02 2.29 -8.70
C LYS A 75 -3.01 3.45 -8.88
N GLY A 76 -4.02 3.26 -9.73
CA GLY A 76 -5.08 4.26 -9.91
C GLY A 76 -6.00 4.45 -8.71
N GLN A 77 -5.88 3.66 -7.65
CA GLN A 77 -6.69 3.75 -6.44
C GLN A 77 -5.97 4.42 -5.27
N TYR A 78 -4.66 4.59 -5.32
CA TYR A 78 -3.86 5.14 -4.21
C TYR A 78 -4.40 6.46 -3.68
N ILE A 79 -4.71 7.40 -4.55
CA ILE A 79 -5.27 8.71 -4.16
C ILE A 79 -6.63 8.58 -3.46
N HIS A 80 -7.42 7.56 -3.81
CA HIS A 80 -8.72 7.30 -3.19
C HIS A 80 -8.61 6.59 -1.84
N PHE A 81 -7.56 5.77 -1.65
CA PHE A 81 -7.28 5.12 -0.37
C PHE A 81 -6.65 6.09 0.65
N LEU A 82 -5.97 7.12 0.18
CA LEU A 82 -5.15 8.00 1.01
C LEU A 82 -5.89 8.60 2.22
N PRO A 83 -7.15 9.08 2.13
CA PRO A 83 -7.85 9.61 3.29
C PRO A 83 -7.99 8.59 4.43
N GLU A 84 -8.36 7.35 4.09
CA GLU A 84 -8.48 6.27 5.08
C GLU A 84 -7.13 5.80 5.60
N ILE A 85 -6.12 5.75 4.74
CA ILE A 85 -4.74 5.44 5.12
C ILE A 85 -4.23 6.46 6.14
N LEU A 86 -4.44 7.75 5.91
CA LEU A 86 -4.05 8.79 6.86
C LEU A 86 -4.83 8.72 8.18
N ARG A 87 -6.11 8.39 8.13
CA ARG A 87 -6.92 8.16 9.34
C ARG A 87 -6.36 7.01 10.19
N LEU A 88 -5.91 5.95 9.54
CA LEU A 88 -5.40 4.72 10.16
C LEU A 88 -3.91 4.81 10.54
N LEU A 89 -3.13 5.71 9.95
CA LEU A 89 -1.71 5.82 10.23
C LEU A 89 -1.49 6.48 11.61
N ALA A 90 -0.76 5.80 12.48
CA ALA A 90 -0.41 6.33 13.80
C ALA A 90 0.46 7.60 13.70
N LYS A 91 0.50 8.40 14.75
CA LYS A 91 1.51 9.44 14.90
C LYS A 91 2.89 8.79 14.90
N ASP A 92 3.85 9.39 14.21
CA ASP A 92 5.19 8.85 13.94
C ASP A 92 5.18 7.54 13.11
N GLY A 93 4.00 7.08 12.67
CA GLY A 93 3.83 5.91 11.84
C GLY A 93 4.35 6.13 10.41
N VAL A 94 4.66 5.04 9.73
CA VAL A 94 5.30 5.03 8.41
C VAL A 94 4.36 4.45 7.35
N LEU A 95 4.13 5.21 6.29
CA LEU A 95 3.48 4.76 5.06
C LEU A 95 4.53 4.53 3.97
N VAL A 96 4.58 3.31 3.45
CA VAL A 96 5.36 2.96 2.26
C VAL A 96 4.41 2.68 1.11
N SER A 97 4.63 3.32 -0.05
CA SER A 97 3.86 3.05 -1.26
C SER A 97 4.77 2.59 -2.38
N ASP A 98 4.46 1.45 -2.98
CA ASP A 98 5.28 0.80 -3.98
C ASP A 98 4.86 1.18 -5.42
N ASN A 99 5.80 1.05 -6.36
CA ASN A 99 5.66 1.29 -7.81
C ASN A 99 5.07 2.68 -8.15
N VAL A 100 5.50 3.72 -7.48
CA VAL A 100 4.95 5.08 -7.65
C VAL A 100 5.47 5.80 -8.89
N LEU A 101 6.57 5.35 -9.48
CA LEU A 101 7.15 5.95 -10.70
C LEU A 101 6.61 5.35 -12.00
N GLN A 102 6.00 4.15 -11.95
CA GLN A 102 5.33 3.51 -13.09
C GLN A 102 6.21 3.41 -14.35
N ASP A 103 7.33 2.71 -14.25
CA ASP A 103 8.33 2.58 -15.33
C ASP A 103 8.81 3.95 -15.89
N GLY A 104 8.73 5.00 -15.08
CA GLY A 104 9.06 6.37 -15.47
C GLY A 104 7.89 7.18 -16.06
N ASP A 105 6.73 6.57 -16.32
CA ASP A 105 5.55 7.25 -16.88
C ASP A 105 5.20 8.52 -16.08
N VAL A 106 5.35 8.49 -14.74
CA VAL A 106 4.96 9.60 -13.85
C VAL A 106 5.72 10.89 -14.12
N ILE A 107 6.99 10.81 -14.54
CA ILE A 107 7.81 12.01 -14.85
C ILE A 107 7.59 12.50 -16.27
N GLU A 108 7.01 11.68 -17.15
CA GLU A 108 6.72 12.02 -18.52
C GLU A 108 5.54 12.99 -18.67
N SER A 109 5.48 13.67 -19.83
CA SER A 109 4.30 14.47 -20.13
C SER A 109 3.07 13.57 -20.36
N ARG A 110 1.87 14.07 -20.05
CA ARG A 110 0.62 13.35 -20.32
C ARG A 110 0.47 12.91 -21.79
N PHE A 111 1.10 13.58 -22.71
CA PHE A 111 1.01 13.29 -24.15
C PHE A 111 1.97 12.16 -24.57
N ALA A 112 3.06 11.94 -23.83
CA ALA A 112 3.98 10.82 -24.04
C ALA A 112 3.40 9.50 -23.53
N VAL A 113 2.55 9.56 -22.49
CA VAL A 113 1.93 8.39 -21.90
C VAL A 113 0.79 7.87 -22.77
N THR A 114 0.71 6.53 -22.92
CA THR A 114 -0.36 5.88 -23.70
C THR A 114 -1.75 6.27 -23.19
N ARG A 115 -2.72 6.39 -24.10
CA ARG A 115 -4.10 6.81 -23.75
C ARG A 115 -4.70 5.98 -22.61
N ARG A 116 -4.41 4.68 -22.58
CA ARG A 116 -4.87 3.74 -21.55
C ARG A 116 -4.35 4.13 -20.16
N ASN A 117 -3.11 4.55 -20.05
CA ASN A 117 -2.45 4.84 -18.78
C ASN A 117 -2.68 6.29 -18.29
N ARG A 118 -3.25 7.18 -19.08
CA ARG A 118 -3.38 8.61 -18.74
C ARG A 118 -4.16 8.88 -17.45
N THR A 119 -5.15 8.06 -17.14
CA THR A 119 -5.92 8.21 -15.89
C THR A 119 -5.06 7.81 -14.69
N ILE A 120 -4.34 6.70 -14.80
CA ILE A 120 -3.45 6.22 -13.73
C ILE A 120 -2.31 7.24 -13.53
N HIS A 121 -1.67 7.68 -14.62
CA HIS A 121 -0.65 8.73 -14.60
C HIS A 121 -1.12 10.00 -13.87
N LYS A 122 -2.33 10.53 -14.21
CA LYS A 122 -2.88 11.71 -13.55
C LYS A 122 -3.06 11.48 -12.06
N ARG A 123 -3.69 10.36 -11.68
CA ARG A 123 -3.98 10.02 -10.28
C ARG A 123 -2.70 9.79 -9.45
N MET A 124 -1.70 9.15 -10.04
CA MET A 124 -0.42 8.93 -9.36
C MET A 124 0.34 10.25 -9.14
N ARG A 125 0.35 11.16 -10.12
CA ARG A 125 0.92 12.50 -9.93
C ARG A 125 0.18 13.28 -8.84
N GLU A 126 -1.14 13.21 -8.81
CA GLU A 126 -1.96 13.82 -7.74
C GLU A 126 -1.63 13.21 -6.37
N TYR A 127 -1.49 11.89 -6.31
CA TYR A 127 -1.09 11.17 -5.10
C TYR A 127 0.29 11.63 -4.60
N LEU A 128 1.30 11.63 -5.45
CA LEU A 128 2.65 12.09 -5.11
C LEU A 128 2.67 13.56 -4.68
N TYR A 129 1.93 14.41 -5.39
CA TYR A 129 1.79 15.81 -5.01
C TYR A 129 1.19 15.95 -3.62
N THR A 130 0.09 15.23 -3.32
CA THR A 130 -0.57 15.27 -2.02
C THR A 130 0.37 14.81 -0.91
N LEU A 131 1.10 13.70 -1.09
CA LEU A 131 2.04 13.22 -0.10
C LEU A 131 3.17 14.22 0.20
N THR A 132 3.74 14.82 -0.85
CA THR A 132 4.91 15.69 -0.73
C THR A 132 4.57 17.11 -0.26
N HIS A 133 3.30 17.52 -0.35
CA HIS A 133 2.81 18.84 0.07
C HIS A 133 1.89 18.79 1.31
N SER A 134 1.73 17.61 1.91
CA SER A 134 0.95 17.47 3.15
C SER A 134 1.71 18.07 4.33
N GLU A 135 1.03 18.87 5.14
CA GLU A 135 1.58 19.36 6.41
C GLU A 135 1.68 18.26 7.48
N GLU A 136 0.89 17.19 7.34
CA GLU A 136 0.85 16.06 8.28
C GLU A 136 1.94 15.01 8.01
N LEU A 137 2.62 15.09 6.86
CA LEU A 137 3.60 14.07 6.45
C LEU A 137 4.97 14.68 6.20
N VAL A 138 6.01 13.86 6.41
CA VAL A 138 7.35 14.06 5.83
C VAL A 138 7.56 12.96 4.83
N THR A 139 7.66 13.29 3.55
CA THR A 139 7.71 12.31 2.46
C THR A 139 9.00 12.41 1.67
N ALA A 140 9.65 11.27 1.46
CA ALA A 140 10.72 11.08 0.49
C ALA A 140 10.25 10.19 -0.66
N VAL A 141 10.63 10.54 -1.89
CA VAL A 141 10.45 9.70 -3.08
C VAL A 141 11.80 9.07 -3.41
N LEU A 142 11.87 7.75 -3.42
CA LEU A 142 13.10 7.00 -3.63
C LEU A 142 13.01 6.24 -4.96
N PRO A 143 13.97 6.43 -5.88
CA PRO A 143 13.99 5.72 -7.17
C PRO A 143 14.60 4.33 -7.02
N VAL A 144 14.01 3.51 -6.15
CA VAL A 144 14.38 2.10 -5.95
C VAL A 144 13.34 1.24 -6.68
N GLY A 145 13.79 0.33 -7.54
CA GLY A 145 12.89 -0.44 -8.40
C GLY A 145 12.03 0.50 -9.27
N ASP A 146 10.71 0.31 -9.24
CA ASP A 146 9.75 1.19 -9.92
C ASP A 146 9.28 2.37 -9.02
N GLY A 147 10.15 2.78 -8.11
CA GLY A 147 9.95 3.91 -7.21
C GLY A 147 9.07 3.61 -6.01
N ILE A 148 9.54 4.05 -4.86
CA ILE A 148 8.77 3.97 -3.61
C ILE A 148 8.63 5.36 -2.98
N THR A 149 7.54 5.60 -2.25
CA THR A 149 7.47 6.69 -1.30
C THR A 149 7.62 6.17 0.12
N LEU A 150 8.36 6.92 0.92
CA LEU A 150 8.45 6.74 2.36
C LEU A 150 7.89 8.00 3.01
N SER A 151 6.77 7.88 3.70
CA SER A 151 6.08 9.00 4.36
C SER A 151 5.95 8.72 5.85
N THR A 152 6.37 9.64 6.70
CA THR A 152 6.20 9.54 8.15
C THR A 152 5.19 10.57 8.60
N ARG A 153 4.22 10.18 9.44
CA ARG A 153 3.24 11.08 10.04
C ARG A 153 3.87 11.91 11.16
N ARG A 154 3.63 13.21 11.14
CA ARG A 154 4.07 14.16 12.19
C ARG A 154 3.24 14.05 13.45
#